data_3258992ef89298b37310251fbe22e6f2
#
_entry.id   3258992ef89298b37310251fbe22e6f2
#
_cell.length_a   1.000
_cell.length_b   1.000
_cell.length_c   1.000
_cell.angle_alpha   90.00
_cell.angle_beta   90.00
_cell.angle_gamma   90.00
#
_symmetry.space_group_name_H-M   'P 1'
#
loop_
_entity.id
_entity.type
_entity.pdbx_description
1 polymer ?
#
loop_
_entity_poly.entity_id
_entity_poly.type
_entity_poly.pdbx_seq_one_letter_code
_entity_poly.pdbx_strand_id
1 'polypeptide(L)'
;MHKTRPMIAVVDDDPRLLDSLEELLESAGYTARCFDSASGLLDHGLSSLDLLITDIGMPRMNGFELRERVKSAYPELPVFLTTGRHEIADQDRAQGVNGFFRKPFDAPDLLVAVSKALQKSRDRG
;
A
#
# COMPACT_ATOMS: atom_id res chain seq x y z
N MET A 1 0.91 21.71 -15.47
CA MET A 1 1.31 21.53 -14.18
C MET A 1 1.52 20.11 -13.80
N HIS A 2 2.52 19.86 -13.19
CA HIS A 2 2.84 18.51 -12.84
C HIS A 2 2.64 18.28 -11.36
N LYS A 3 2.47 17.09 -11.03
CA LYS A 3 2.32 16.67 -9.67
C LYS A 3 3.67 16.76 -8.98
N THR A 4 3.70 17.34 -7.81
CA THR A 4 4.94 17.52 -7.10
C THR A 4 5.44 16.20 -6.54
N ARG A 5 4.57 15.44 -5.84
CA ARG A 5 4.97 14.19 -5.21
C ARG A 5 3.84 13.18 -5.26
N PRO A 6 4.12 11.95 -5.64
CA PRO A 6 3.10 10.90 -5.55
C PRO A 6 2.67 10.70 -4.11
N MET A 7 1.39 10.43 -3.92
CA MET A 7 0.80 10.20 -2.62
C MET A 7 0.62 8.72 -2.38
N ILE A 8 1.23 8.21 -1.33
CA ILE A 8 1.16 6.78 -0.98
C ILE A 8 0.50 6.65 0.37
N ALA A 9 -0.59 5.87 0.43
CA ALA A 9 -1.22 5.56 1.70
C ALA A 9 -0.63 4.28 2.26
N VAL A 10 -0.43 4.25 3.57
CA VAL A 10 0.08 3.07 4.27
C VAL A 10 -0.89 2.74 5.39
N VAL A 11 -1.38 1.51 5.43
CA VAL A 11 -2.32 1.06 6.45
C VAL A 11 -1.71 -0.12 7.19
N ASP A 12 -1.53 0.02 8.49
CA ASP A 12 -0.96 -1.04 9.33
C ASP A 12 -1.27 -0.68 10.78
N ASP A 13 -1.61 -1.67 11.60
CA ASP A 13 -1.92 -1.39 12.99
C ASP A 13 -0.69 -1.32 13.89
N ASP A 14 0.51 -1.44 13.33
CA ASP A 14 1.75 -1.30 14.07
C ASP A 14 2.32 0.10 13.87
N PRO A 15 2.27 0.97 14.90
CA PRO A 15 2.73 2.35 14.72
C PRO A 15 4.22 2.48 14.40
N ARG A 16 5.03 1.52 14.84
CA ARG A 16 6.46 1.57 14.52
C ARG A 16 6.70 1.32 13.04
N LEU A 17 5.94 0.42 12.47
CA LEU A 17 6.07 0.16 11.04
C LEU A 17 5.58 1.36 10.24
N LEU A 18 4.50 1.99 10.67
CA LEU A 18 4.01 3.19 9.99
C LEU A 18 5.07 4.29 9.99
N ASP A 19 5.71 4.52 11.12
CA ASP A 19 6.75 5.54 11.22
C ASP A 19 7.92 5.22 10.27
N SER A 20 8.34 3.96 10.26
CA SER A 20 9.46 3.54 9.43
C SER A 20 9.15 3.68 7.94
N LEU A 21 7.94 3.29 7.54
CA LEU A 21 7.56 3.41 6.14
C LEU A 21 7.39 4.86 5.72
N GLU A 22 6.85 5.68 6.61
CA GLU A 22 6.71 7.09 6.32
C GLU A 22 8.07 7.73 6.04
N GLU A 23 9.04 7.47 6.91
CA GLU A 23 10.40 7.97 6.73
C GLU A 23 11.00 7.49 5.41
N LEU A 24 10.86 6.21 5.16
CA LEU A 24 11.44 5.60 3.97
C LEU A 24 10.86 6.20 2.70
N LEU A 25 9.54 6.29 2.64
CA LEU A 25 8.87 6.79 1.44
C LEU A 25 9.16 8.28 1.22
N GLU A 26 9.17 9.04 2.29
CA GLU A 26 9.44 10.47 2.16
C GLU A 26 10.88 10.74 1.76
N SER A 27 11.81 9.93 2.25
CA SER A 27 13.20 10.07 1.83
C SER A 27 13.38 9.76 0.35
N ALA A 28 12.49 8.99 -0.22
CA ALA A 28 12.54 8.64 -1.64
C ALA A 28 11.77 9.63 -2.53
N GLY A 29 11.18 10.67 -1.95
CA GLY A 29 10.52 11.71 -2.72
C GLY A 29 9.01 11.58 -2.81
N TYR A 30 8.42 10.68 -2.03
CA TYR A 30 6.96 10.51 -2.02
C TYR A 30 6.35 11.17 -0.81
N THR A 31 5.04 11.40 -0.85
CA THR A 31 4.29 11.81 0.32
C THR A 31 3.59 10.59 0.88
N ALA A 32 3.77 10.33 2.17
CA ALA A 32 3.17 9.18 2.82
C ALA A 32 2.04 9.62 3.74
N ARG A 33 0.90 8.94 3.64
CA ARG A 33 -0.22 9.13 4.55
C ARG A 33 -0.46 7.82 5.26
N CYS A 34 -0.34 7.83 6.59
CA CYS A 34 -0.39 6.60 7.37
C CYS A 34 -1.68 6.51 8.15
N PHE A 35 -2.23 5.31 8.18
CA PHE A 35 -3.49 5.02 8.90
C PHE A 35 -3.31 3.73 9.68
N ASP A 36 -3.85 3.69 10.89
CA ASP A 36 -3.75 2.48 11.70
C ASP A 36 -4.91 1.52 11.51
N SER A 37 -5.82 1.85 10.61
CA SER A 37 -6.96 0.98 10.31
C SER A 37 -7.46 1.24 8.90
N ALA A 38 -8.16 0.25 8.35
CA ALA A 38 -8.79 0.42 7.05
C ALA A 38 -9.86 1.49 7.08
N SER A 39 -10.62 1.57 8.16
CA SER A 39 -11.69 2.57 8.25
C SER A 39 -11.11 3.99 8.26
N GLY A 40 -9.95 4.18 8.88
CA GLY A 40 -9.30 5.49 8.86
C GLY A 40 -8.97 5.94 7.44
N LEU A 41 -8.46 5.02 6.64
CA LEU A 41 -8.17 5.32 5.24
C LEU A 41 -9.46 5.63 4.47
N LEU A 42 -10.48 4.81 4.64
CA LEU A 42 -11.73 4.99 3.90
C LEU A 42 -12.41 6.31 4.26
N ASP A 43 -12.33 6.72 5.52
CA ASP A 43 -12.86 8.02 5.94
C ASP A 43 -12.10 9.17 5.30
N HIS A 44 -10.80 9.01 5.12
CA HIS A 44 -9.96 10.03 4.48
C HIS A 44 -10.31 10.17 2.99
N GLY A 45 -10.62 9.06 2.35
CA GLY A 45 -10.92 9.04 0.92
C GLY A 45 -9.74 8.55 0.11
N LEU A 46 -10.04 8.08 -1.08
CA LEU A 46 -9.06 7.39 -1.94
C LEU A 46 -8.68 8.20 -3.17
N SER A 47 -9.37 9.30 -3.44
CA SER A 47 -9.24 9.97 -4.74
C SER A 47 -7.86 10.59 -5.00
N SER A 48 -7.12 10.91 -3.95
CA SER A 48 -5.82 11.56 -4.11
C SER A 48 -4.66 10.58 -4.09
N LEU A 49 -4.93 9.28 -3.97
CA LEU A 49 -3.88 8.30 -3.80
C LEU A 49 -3.30 7.83 -5.12
N ASP A 50 -2.00 7.60 -5.12
CA ASP A 50 -1.30 7.03 -6.27
C ASP A 50 -0.92 5.57 -6.03
N LEU A 51 -0.87 5.16 -4.77
CA LEU A 51 -0.53 3.78 -4.39
C LEU A 51 -1.04 3.52 -2.98
N LEU A 52 -1.45 2.29 -2.72
CA LEU A 52 -1.83 1.86 -1.38
C LEU A 52 -0.95 0.69 -0.95
N ILE A 53 -0.39 0.78 0.26
CA ILE A 53 0.32 -0.32 0.89
C ILE A 53 -0.46 -0.67 2.15
N THR A 54 -0.95 -1.91 2.25
CA THR A 54 -1.75 -2.29 3.41
C THR A 54 -1.32 -3.63 3.97
N ASP A 55 -1.30 -3.71 5.30
CA ASP A 55 -1.09 -4.96 6.00
C ASP A 55 -2.31 -5.86 5.81
N ILE A 56 -2.08 -7.16 5.73
CA ILE A 56 -3.16 -8.13 5.62
C ILE A 56 -3.83 -8.38 6.97
N GLY A 57 -3.03 -8.51 8.02
CA GLY A 57 -3.49 -9.03 9.30
C GLY A 57 -4.04 -7.99 10.27
N MET A 58 -4.93 -7.15 9.82
CA MET A 58 -5.53 -6.15 10.69
C MET A 58 -6.86 -6.61 11.26
N PRO A 59 -7.24 -6.13 12.47
CA PRO A 59 -8.55 -6.45 13.01
C PRO A 59 -9.67 -5.79 12.22
N ARG A 60 -10.85 -6.35 12.29
CA ARG A 60 -12.06 -5.88 11.62
C ARG A 60 -11.93 -6.06 10.10
N MET A 61 -11.49 -5.05 9.38
CA MET A 61 -11.30 -5.18 7.94
C MET A 61 -9.83 -5.48 7.67
N ASN A 62 -9.55 -6.65 7.11
CA ASN A 62 -8.17 -7.03 6.79
C ASN A 62 -7.75 -6.45 5.44
N GLY A 63 -6.48 -6.67 5.09
CA GLY A 63 -5.94 -6.09 3.87
C GLY A 63 -6.59 -6.60 2.58
N PHE A 64 -7.03 -7.85 2.56
CA PHE A 64 -7.71 -8.37 1.39
C PHE A 64 -9.06 -7.71 1.20
N GLU A 65 -9.78 -7.52 2.29
CA GLU A 65 -11.08 -6.85 2.22
C GLU A 65 -10.94 -5.39 1.82
N LEU A 66 -9.92 -4.72 2.34
CA LEU A 66 -9.65 -3.34 1.95
C LEU A 66 -9.32 -3.26 0.47
N ARG A 67 -8.50 -4.18 -0.01
CA ARG A 67 -8.15 -4.22 -1.44
C ARG A 67 -9.40 -4.35 -2.30
N GLU A 68 -10.34 -5.20 -1.91
CA GLU A 68 -11.57 -5.36 -2.67
C GLU A 68 -12.36 -4.06 -2.74
N ARG A 69 -12.46 -3.37 -1.60
CA ARG A 69 -13.14 -2.07 -1.55
C ARG A 69 -12.47 -1.06 -2.48
N VAL A 70 -11.15 -1.01 -2.42
CA VAL A 70 -10.38 -0.07 -3.21
C VAL A 70 -10.51 -0.37 -4.70
N LYS A 71 -10.38 -1.64 -5.08
CA LYS A 71 -10.47 -2.02 -6.49
C LYS A 71 -11.84 -1.78 -7.07
N SER A 72 -12.87 -1.87 -6.25
CA SER A 72 -14.23 -1.59 -6.69
C SER A 72 -14.40 -0.12 -7.10
N ALA A 73 -13.78 0.79 -6.35
CA ALA A 73 -13.92 2.23 -6.59
C ALA A 73 -12.84 2.76 -7.53
N TYR A 74 -11.62 2.24 -7.43
CA TYR A 74 -10.47 2.72 -8.20
C TYR A 74 -9.69 1.53 -8.73
N PRO A 75 -10.18 0.87 -9.80
CA PRO A 75 -9.53 -0.35 -10.30
C PRO A 75 -8.10 -0.16 -10.78
N GLU A 76 -7.70 1.07 -11.10
CA GLU A 76 -6.35 1.32 -11.57
C GLU A 76 -5.36 1.61 -10.45
N LEU A 77 -5.84 1.80 -9.22
CA LEU A 77 -4.96 2.11 -8.10
C LEU A 77 -4.15 0.87 -7.72
N PRO A 78 -2.81 0.93 -7.76
CA PRO A 78 -2.02 -0.23 -7.35
C PRO A 78 -2.13 -0.44 -5.84
N VAL A 79 -2.23 -1.72 -5.44
CA VAL A 79 -2.34 -2.09 -4.04
C VAL A 79 -1.26 -3.12 -3.73
N PHE A 80 -0.42 -2.79 -2.76
CA PHE A 80 0.59 -3.71 -2.23
C PHE A 80 0.09 -4.28 -0.91
N LEU A 81 0.32 -5.56 -0.71
CA LEU A 81 -0.06 -6.24 0.53
C LEU A 81 1.19 -6.62 1.30
N THR A 82 1.17 -6.43 2.60
CA THR A 82 2.27 -6.85 3.47
C THR A 82 1.74 -7.81 4.52
N THR A 83 2.60 -8.72 4.97
CA THR A 83 2.21 -9.68 5.99
C THR A 83 3.43 -10.14 6.78
N GLY A 84 3.23 -10.37 8.10
CA GLY A 84 4.24 -11.00 8.94
C GLY A 84 4.07 -12.50 9.02
N ARG A 85 3.04 -13.03 8.39
CA ARG A 85 2.73 -14.46 8.44
C ARG A 85 3.36 -15.20 7.27
N HIS A 86 3.58 -16.49 7.48
CA HIS A 86 4.16 -17.33 6.45
C HIS A 86 3.16 -18.38 5.97
N GLU A 87 1.89 -18.07 6.05
CA GLU A 87 0.85 -19.03 5.68
C GLU A 87 0.70 -19.11 4.17
N ILE A 88 0.62 -20.31 3.66
CA ILE A 88 0.46 -20.55 2.24
C ILE A 88 -0.85 -19.94 1.74
N ALA A 89 -1.88 -20.01 2.57
CA ALA A 89 -3.19 -19.47 2.18
C ALA A 89 -3.12 -17.97 1.89
N ASP A 90 -2.30 -17.24 2.64
CA ASP A 90 -2.13 -15.81 2.39
C ASP A 90 -1.49 -15.56 1.03
N GLN A 91 -0.52 -16.40 0.66
CA GLN A 91 0.12 -16.27 -0.65
C GLN A 91 -0.87 -16.53 -1.77
N ASP A 92 -1.70 -17.56 -1.61
CA ASP A 92 -2.70 -17.87 -2.63
C ASP A 92 -3.70 -16.74 -2.79
N ARG A 93 -4.12 -16.17 -1.68
CA ARG A 93 -5.08 -15.07 -1.71
C ARG A 93 -4.48 -13.78 -2.28
N ALA A 94 -3.16 -13.68 -2.24
CA ALA A 94 -2.47 -12.50 -2.76
C ALA A 94 -2.25 -12.54 -4.27
N GLN A 95 -2.57 -13.64 -4.91
CA GLN A 95 -2.40 -13.76 -6.35
C GLN A 95 -3.23 -12.69 -7.05
N GLY A 96 -2.63 -12.05 -8.03
CA GLY A 96 -3.32 -11.02 -8.78
C GLY A 96 -3.19 -9.62 -8.22
N VAL A 97 -2.53 -9.45 -7.07
CA VAL A 97 -2.28 -8.11 -6.54
C VAL A 97 -0.99 -7.55 -7.13
N ASN A 98 -0.83 -6.24 -7.01
CA ASN A 98 0.32 -5.54 -7.60
C ASN A 98 1.63 -5.87 -6.91
N GLY A 99 1.59 -6.15 -5.60
CA GLY A 99 2.79 -6.51 -4.86
C GLY A 99 2.42 -7.24 -3.59
N PHE A 100 3.31 -8.12 -3.16
CA PHE A 100 3.11 -8.89 -1.95
C PHE A 100 4.45 -9.00 -1.23
N PHE A 101 4.52 -8.47 -0.01
CA PHE A 101 5.77 -8.40 0.73
C PHE A 101 5.63 -9.02 2.10
N ARG A 102 6.59 -9.86 2.47
CA ARG A 102 6.65 -10.43 3.80
C ARG A 102 7.50 -9.55 4.70
N LYS A 103 7.06 -9.41 5.92
CA LYS A 103 7.82 -8.66 6.92
C LYS A 103 8.82 -9.59 7.60
N PRO A 104 10.01 -9.11 7.90
CA PRO A 104 10.53 -7.80 7.53
C PRO A 104 10.89 -7.78 6.05
N PHE A 105 10.51 -6.72 5.35
CA PHE A 105 10.83 -6.62 3.92
C PHE A 105 12.05 -5.76 3.71
N ASP A 106 12.65 -5.97 2.54
CA ASP A 106 13.84 -5.25 2.17
C ASP A 106 13.44 -3.87 1.64
N ALA A 107 13.99 -2.81 2.25
CA ALA A 107 13.60 -1.46 1.88
C ALA A 107 13.92 -1.13 0.42
N PRO A 108 15.13 -1.44 -0.11
CA PRO A 108 15.39 -1.20 -1.52
C PRO A 108 14.43 -1.94 -2.45
N ASP A 109 14.09 -3.19 -2.13
CA ASP A 109 13.15 -3.96 -2.94
C ASP A 109 11.78 -3.31 -2.97
N LEU A 110 11.32 -2.82 -1.82
CA LEU A 110 10.03 -2.14 -1.74
C LEU A 110 10.04 -0.87 -2.58
N LEU A 111 11.10 -0.08 -2.48
CA LEU A 111 11.19 1.17 -3.23
C LEU A 111 11.23 0.94 -4.73
N VAL A 112 11.92 -0.12 -5.17
CA VAL A 112 11.92 -0.47 -6.59
C VAL A 112 10.51 -0.82 -7.06
N ALA A 113 9.79 -1.62 -6.26
CA ALA A 113 8.43 -2.01 -6.61
C ALA A 113 7.49 -0.80 -6.66
N VAL A 114 7.63 0.11 -5.70
CA VAL A 114 6.84 1.34 -5.67
C VAL A 114 7.08 2.15 -6.93
N SER A 115 8.35 2.35 -7.27
CA SER A 115 8.72 3.13 -8.45
C SER A 115 8.12 2.53 -9.71
N LYS A 116 8.19 1.22 -9.84
CA LYS A 116 7.66 0.53 -11.02
C LYS A 116 6.14 0.64 -11.09
N ALA A 117 5.46 0.50 -9.98
CA ALA A 117 4.01 0.59 -9.95
C ALA A 117 3.53 2.00 -10.33
N LEU A 118 4.22 3.02 -9.81
CA LEU A 118 3.86 4.39 -10.12
C LEU A 118 4.14 4.74 -11.57
N GLN A 119 5.23 4.22 -12.12
CA GLN A 119 5.56 4.45 -13.52
C GLN A 119 4.54 3.81 -14.44
N LYS A 120 4.12 2.59 -14.14
CA LYS A 120 3.10 1.90 -14.90
C LYS A 120 1.80 2.67 -14.94
N SER A 121 1.41 3.19 -13.78
CA SER A 121 0.18 3.95 -13.66
C SER A 121 0.24 5.21 -14.50
N ARG A 122 1.39 5.88 -14.51
CA ARG A 122 1.58 7.08 -15.31
C ARG A 122 1.56 6.78 -16.80
N ASP A 123 2.13 5.66 -17.20
CA ASP A 123 2.17 5.26 -18.61
C ASP A 123 0.79 4.97 -19.15
N ARG A 124 -0.12 4.57 -18.29
CA ARG A 124 -1.49 4.31 -18.72
C ARG A 124 -2.25 5.57 -19.03
N GLY A 125 -1.76 6.61 -18.55
CA GLY A 125 -2.41 7.80 -18.85
C GLY A 125 -2.93 8.61 -17.83
#